data_dbb745578e6b5764dc7f41b201eb1ae1
#
_entry.id   dbb745578e6b5764dc7f41b201eb1ae1
#
_cell.length_a   1.000
_cell.length_b   1.000
_cell.length_c   1.000
_cell.angle_alpha   90.00
_cell.angle_beta   90.00
_cell.angle_gamma   90.00
#
_symmetry.space_group_name_H-M   'P 1'
#
loop_
_entity.id
_entity.type
_entity.pdbx_description
1 polymer ?
#
loop_
_entity_poly.entity_id
_entity_poly.type
_entity_poly.pdbx_seq_one_letter_code
_entity_poly.pdbx_strand_id
1 'polypeptide(L)'
;MTAAASICLLRTSAIGDVTHVMPLVRTLQQARPDISLTWIVGKLERKLVGDLAGVEFVTFDKAAGWAGMRAVHAALRGRRFDALLQMQVALRSNLLSLGIKANKRVGYNHARSKDLHGLVINERIPARTGEHVLDAIGSFCEPLELKQTQVRWDIPIPEEAHAWAAEQLHGDTPTLLVSPTSSHALRNWRPERYAAAMDHAAARGWRVALVGGPSAGERTMADAVLAHCQRKPLDLTGKDTLKKLLALLSRASLLLTPDSGPMHMANAVGTKVLGLHAASNPDRSGPYSDRRWCVNKYDEAARKYLGKPASDIPWGSKIERPGVMDLIGIDEVVERYEAAARELNLF
;
A
#
# COMPACT_ATOMS: atom_id res chain seq x y z
N MET A 1 4.83 24.67 -24.55
CA MET A 1 4.86 23.21 -24.80
C MET A 1 3.45 22.70 -24.69
N THR A 2 2.91 22.03 -25.69
CA THR A 2 1.60 21.36 -25.62
C THR A 2 1.69 20.30 -24.52
N ALA A 3 0.79 20.35 -23.54
CA ALA A 3 0.72 19.35 -22.50
C ALA A 3 0.49 17.93 -23.08
N ALA A 4 0.99 16.91 -22.40
CA ALA A 4 0.93 15.53 -22.85
C ALA A 4 -0.53 15.09 -23.12
N ALA A 5 -0.80 14.61 -24.32
CA ALA A 5 -2.11 14.10 -24.72
C ALA A 5 -2.29 12.61 -24.37
N SER A 6 -1.18 11.86 -24.22
CA SER A 6 -1.19 10.44 -23.88
C SER A 6 -0.11 10.09 -22.88
N ILE A 7 -0.49 9.49 -21.75
CA ILE A 7 0.43 9.14 -20.66
C ILE A 7 0.36 7.64 -20.37
N CYS A 8 1.52 7.00 -20.33
CA CYS A 8 1.68 5.63 -19.87
C CYS A 8 2.23 5.61 -18.43
N LEU A 9 1.53 4.94 -17.54
CA LEU A 9 1.94 4.71 -16.16
C LEU A 9 2.55 3.32 -16.05
N LEU A 10 3.76 3.20 -15.50
CA LEU A 10 4.39 1.91 -15.23
C LEU A 10 4.61 1.72 -13.72
N ARG A 11 3.66 1.06 -13.08
CA ARG A 11 3.75 0.56 -11.71
C ARG A 11 3.03 -0.79 -11.62
N THR A 12 3.80 -1.86 -11.50
CA THR A 12 3.27 -3.23 -11.59
C THR A 12 3.05 -3.88 -10.23
N SER A 13 3.57 -3.32 -9.14
CA SER A 13 3.47 -3.81 -7.75
C SER A 13 4.13 -2.83 -6.74
N ALA A 14 3.93 -3.02 -5.41
CA ALA A 14 3.01 -3.97 -4.78
C ALA A 14 1.62 -3.33 -4.60
N ILE A 15 0.65 -4.05 -3.97
CA ILE A 15 -0.72 -3.54 -3.71
C ILE A 15 -0.68 -2.15 -3.04
N GLY A 16 0.10 -1.99 -1.96
CA GLY A 16 0.25 -0.70 -1.28
C GLY A 16 0.78 0.42 -2.19
N ASP A 17 1.80 0.11 -3.00
CA ASP A 17 2.36 1.08 -3.94
C ASP A 17 1.37 1.47 -5.05
N VAL A 18 0.53 0.54 -5.50
CA VAL A 18 -0.52 0.80 -6.49
C VAL A 18 -1.58 1.73 -5.89
N THR A 19 -1.92 1.60 -4.61
CA THR A 19 -2.81 2.57 -3.95
C THR A 19 -2.21 3.98 -3.94
N HIS A 20 -0.89 4.12 -3.82
CA HIS A 20 -0.23 5.43 -3.87
C HIS A 20 -0.23 6.08 -5.25
N VAL A 21 -0.40 5.31 -6.32
CA VAL A 21 -0.55 5.86 -7.69
C VAL A 21 -1.93 6.47 -7.91
N MET A 22 -2.95 6.06 -7.15
CA MET A 22 -4.32 6.55 -7.33
C MET A 22 -4.45 8.08 -7.25
N PRO A 23 -3.88 8.77 -6.23
CA PRO A 23 -3.94 10.23 -6.18
C PRO A 23 -3.28 10.93 -7.39
N LEU A 24 -2.20 10.35 -7.94
CA LEU A 24 -1.60 10.85 -9.16
C LEU A 24 -2.55 10.70 -10.35
N VAL A 25 -3.20 9.53 -10.51
CA VAL A 25 -4.20 9.32 -11.57
C VAL A 25 -5.35 10.31 -11.46
N ARG A 26 -5.88 10.54 -10.25
CA ARG A 26 -6.95 11.53 -10.02
C ARG A 26 -6.50 12.95 -10.35
N THR A 27 -5.26 13.30 -10.01
CA THR A 27 -4.67 14.60 -10.38
C THR A 27 -4.60 14.76 -11.90
N LEU A 28 -4.11 13.73 -12.62
CA LEU A 28 -4.02 13.75 -14.08
C LEU A 28 -5.40 13.89 -14.75
N GLN A 29 -6.39 13.11 -14.30
CA GLN A 29 -7.76 13.17 -14.79
C GLN A 29 -8.42 14.53 -14.56
N GLN A 30 -8.17 15.15 -13.39
CA GLN A 30 -8.75 16.44 -13.05
C GLN A 30 -8.08 17.59 -13.80
N ALA A 31 -6.75 17.59 -13.89
CA ALA A 31 -5.98 18.66 -14.52
C ALA A 31 -6.14 18.66 -16.05
N ARG A 32 -6.32 17.48 -16.64
CA ARG A 32 -6.42 17.29 -18.10
C ARG A 32 -7.43 16.17 -18.41
N PRO A 33 -8.73 16.50 -18.45
CA PRO A 33 -9.77 15.50 -18.76
C PRO A 33 -9.64 14.87 -20.16
N ASP A 34 -8.89 15.51 -21.06
CA ASP A 34 -8.60 15.07 -22.42
C ASP A 34 -7.42 14.07 -22.51
N ILE A 35 -6.68 13.84 -21.42
CA ILE A 35 -5.53 12.92 -21.41
C ILE A 35 -6.00 11.46 -21.52
N SER A 36 -5.40 10.73 -22.48
CA SER A 36 -5.49 9.28 -22.54
C SER A 36 -4.50 8.64 -21.57
N LEU A 37 -5.00 7.92 -20.57
CA LEU A 37 -4.19 7.21 -19.58
C LEU A 37 -4.14 5.71 -19.88
N THR A 38 -2.92 5.17 -19.98
CA THR A 38 -2.68 3.72 -20.05
C THR A 38 -1.83 3.31 -18.85
N TRP A 39 -2.30 2.34 -18.07
CA TRP A 39 -1.56 1.87 -16.88
C TRP A 39 -1.10 0.42 -17.04
N ILE A 40 0.21 0.20 -17.05
CA ILE A 40 0.82 -1.13 -17.00
C ILE A 40 0.87 -1.56 -15.54
N VAL A 41 0.05 -2.54 -15.18
CA VAL A 41 -0.18 -2.99 -13.81
C VAL A 41 0.00 -4.51 -13.69
N GLY A 42 0.38 -5.01 -12.52
CA GLY A 42 0.48 -6.45 -12.25
C GLY A 42 -0.89 -7.14 -12.23
N LYS A 43 -0.90 -8.44 -12.46
CA LYS A 43 -2.12 -9.25 -12.54
C LYS A 43 -2.93 -9.24 -11.23
N LEU A 44 -2.26 -9.25 -10.08
CA LEU A 44 -2.91 -9.17 -8.78
C LEU A 44 -3.43 -7.75 -8.52
N GLU A 45 -2.58 -6.76 -8.75
CA GLU A 45 -2.87 -5.35 -8.52
C GLU A 45 -4.01 -4.84 -9.41
N ARG A 46 -4.13 -5.37 -10.63
CA ARG A 46 -5.27 -5.07 -11.51
C ARG A 46 -6.62 -5.41 -10.89
N LYS A 47 -6.70 -6.45 -10.05
CA LYS A 47 -7.94 -6.80 -9.35
C LYS A 47 -8.41 -5.70 -8.37
N LEU A 48 -7.50 -4.83 -7.94
CA LEU A 48 -7.83 -3.70 -7.06
C LEU A 48 -8.27 -2.46 -7.85
N VAL A 49 -7.60 -2.14 -8.95
CA VAL A 49 -7.76 -0.85 -9.66
C VAL A 49 -8.28 -0.97 -11.08
N GLY A 50 -8.44 -2.18 -11.62
CA GLY A 50 -8.69 -2.41 -13.05
C GLY A 50 -10.06 -1.98 -13.57
N ASP A 51 -10.97 -1.54 -12.70
CA ASP A 51 -12.29 -0.99 -12.98
C ASP A 51 -12.32 0.55 -12.91
N LEU A 52 -11.16 1.19 -12.80
CA LEU A 52 -11.05 2.65 -12.73
C LEU A 52 -11.42 3.27 -14.08
N ALA A 53 -12.48 4.07 -14.10
CA ALA A 53 -12.96 4.74 -15.31
C ALA A 53 -11.90 5.70 -15.88
N GLY A 54 -11.81 5.79 -17.22
CA GLY A 54 -10.90 6.68 -17.94
C GLY A 54 -9.43 6.22 -17.94
N VAL A 55 -9.15 4.96 -17.56
CA VAL A 55 -7.81 4.36 -17.60
C VAL A 55 -7.87 3.04 -18.37
N GLU A 56 -7.03 2.93 -19.38
CA GLU A 56 -6.78 1.67 -20.07
C GLU A 56 -5.74 0.86 -19.30
N PHE A 57 -6.01 -0.40 -19.02
CA PHE A 57 -5.10 -1.26 -18.27
C PHE A 57 -4.42 -2.31 -19.15
N VAL A 58 -3.08 -2.32 -19.12
CA VAL A 58 -2.27 -3.38 -19.71
C VAL A 58 -1.71 -4.24 -18.58
N THR A 59 -2.09 -5.52 -18.57
CA THR A 59 -1.68 -6.44 -17.50
C THR A 59 -0.29 -7.00 -17.76
N PHE A 60 0.59 -6.87 -16.76
CA PHE A 60 1.88 -7.55 -16.75
C PHE A 60 1.83 -8.79 -15.86
N ASP A 61 1.97 -9.96 -16.45
CA ASP A 61 2.12 -11.22 -15.72
C ASP A 61 3.60 -11.46 -15.42
N LYS A 62 3.99 -11.24 -14.15
CA LYS A 62 5.37 -11.43 -13.68
C LYS A 62 5.81 -12.90 -13.72
N ALA A 63 4.87 -13.83 -13.55
CA ALA A 63 5.16 -15.26 -13.54
C ALA A 63 5.52 -15.77 -14.95
N ALA A 64 4.99 -15.12 -15.99
CA ALA A 64 5.30 -15.46 -17.38
C ALA A 64 6.70 -14.97 -17.85
N GLY A 65 7.47 -14.28 -16.99
CA GLY A 65 8.83 -13.83 -17.30
C GLY A 65 8.92 -13.02 -18.60
N TRP A 66 9.77 -13.45 -19.54
CA TRP A 66 9.94 -12.78 -20.86
C TRP A 66 8.70 -12.84 -21.73
N ALA A 67 7.88 -13.88 -21.63
CA ALA A 67 6.62 -13.95 -22.35
C ALA A 67 5.65 -12.88 -21.88
N GLY A 68 5.60 -12.59 -20.57
CA GLY A 68 4.83 -11.48 -20.02
C GLY A 68 5.28 -10.11 -20.55
N MET A 69 6.60 -9.89 -20.68
CA MET A 69 7.12 -8.65 -21.27
C MET A 69 6.72 -8.52 -22.74
N ARG A 70 6.88 -9.59 -23.52
CA ARG A 70 6.47 -9.59 -24.93
C ARG A 70 4.98 -9.33 -25.10
N ALA A 71 4.15 -9.86 -24.23
CA ALA A 71 2.70 -9.62 -24.26
C ALA A 71 2.37 -8.13 -24.04
N VAL A 72 3.03 -7.46 -23.07
CA VAL A 72 2.87 -6.02 -22.87
C VAL A 72 3.36 -5.24 -24.08
N HIS A 73 4.53 -5.57 -24.64
CA HIS A 73 5.04 -4.87 -25.82
C HIS A 73 4.15 -5.08 -27.04
N ALA A 74 3.55 -6.28 -27.20
CA ALA A 74 2.60 -6.56 -28.27
C ALA A 74 1.31 -5.72 -28.13
N ALA A 75 0.77 -5.61 -26.90
CA ALA A 75 -0.40 -4.79 -26.62
C ALA A 75 -0.17 -3.28 -26.89
N LEU A 76 1.08 -2.83 -26.77
CA LEU A 76 1.46 -1.42 -27.01
C LEU A 76 2.09 -1.20 -28.39
N ARG A 77 2.06 -2.20 -29.28
CA ARG A 77 2.66 -2.10 -30.61
C ARG A 77 2.07 -0.94 -31.42
N GLY A 78 2.93 -0.18 -32.06
CA GLY A 78 2.53 0.98 -32.88
C GLY A 78 2.20 2.24 -32.08
N ARG A 79 2.06 2.16 -30.76
CA ARG A 79 1.77 3.31 -29.90
C ARG A 79 3.05 4.06 -29.53
N ARG A 80 2.93 5.37 -29.42
CA ARG A 80 3.93 6.27 -28.85
C ARG A 80 3.23 7.19 -27.86
N PHE A 81 3.73 7.27 -26.64
CA PHE A 81 3.18 8.12 -25.58
C PHE A 81 3.93 9.46 -25.54
N ASP A 82 3.23 10.50 -25.15
CA ASP A 82 3.87 11.80 -24.87
C ASP A 82 4.73 11.69 -23.60
N ALA A 83 4.25 10.96 -22.60
CA ALA A 83 5.03 10.65 -21.41
C ALA A 83 4.87 9.20 -20.93
N LEU A 84 5.97 8.60 -20.47
CA LEU A 84 6.01 7.39 -19.67
C LEU A 84 6.43 7.76 -18.24
N LEU A 85 5.57 7.50 -17.26
CA LEU A 85 5.88 7.67 -15.85
C LEU A 85 6.39 6.32 -15.29
N GLN A 86 7.72 6.19 -15.20
CA GLN A 86 8.41 4.98 -14.74
C GLN A 86 8.52 5.01 -13.21
N MET A 87 7.47 4.58 -12.54
CA MET A 87 7.33 4.63 -11.07
C MET A 87 7.81 3.37 -10.35
N GLN A 88 8.60 2.53 -11.00
CA GLN A 88 9.14 1.30 -10.41
C GLN A 88 10.60 1.07 -10.80
N VAL A 89 11.48 0.99 -9.80
CA VAL A 89 12.93 0.95 -9.98
C VAL A 89 13.55 -0.46 -9.99
N ALA A 90 12.76 -1.52 -10.13
CA ALA A 90 13.29 -2.88 -10.25
C ALA A 90 13.82 -3.14 -11.65
N LEU A 91 14.92 -3.90 -11.77
CA LEU A 91 15.57 -4.23 -13.06
C LEU A 91 14.56 -4.75 -14.11
N ARG A 92 13.66 -5.66 -13.71
CA ARG A 92 12.61 -6.19 -14.59
C ARG A 92 11.71 -5.09 -15.15
N SER A 93 11.34 -4.11 -14.34
CA SER A 93 10.49 -2.98 -14.78
C SER A 93 11.27 -2.02 -15.68
N ASN A 94 12.55 -1.85 -15.44
CA ASN A 94 13.42 -1.06 -16.30
C ASN A 94 13.56 -1.72 -17.68
N LEU A 95 13.78 -3.04 -17.73
CA LEU A 95 13.81 -3.80 -18.98
C LEU A 95 12.46 -3.75 -19.73
N LEU A 96 11.35 -3.92 -19.00
CA LEU A 96 10.01 -3.81 -19.57
C LEU A 96 9.79 -2.42 -20.21
N SER A 97 10.29 -1.35 -19.57
CA SER A 97 10.11 0.01 -20.05
C SER A 97 10.82 0.31 -21.38
N LEU A 98 11.89 -0.42 -21.72
CA LEU A 98 12.65 -0.22 -22.96
C LEU A 98 11.80 -0.43 -24.23
N GLY A 99 10.85 -1.35 -24.19
CA GLY A 99 9.94 -1.61 -25.33
C GLY A 99 8.76 -0.62 -25.44
N ILE A 100 8.65 0.35 -24.52
CA ILE A 100 7.57 1.33 -24.51
C ILE A 100 8.10 2.64 -25.13
N LYS A 101 7.53 3.04 -26.25
CA LYS A 101 7.93 4.28 -26.94
C LYS A 101 7.27 5.48 -26.27
N ALA A 102 8.07 6.43 -25.79
CA ALA A 102 7.60 7.69 -25.20
C ALA A 102 8.58 8.81 -25.53
N ASN A 103 8.07 10.04 -25.64
CA ASN A 103 8.88 11.23 -25.87
C ASN A 103 9.58 11.64 -24.56
N LYS A 104 8.83 11.79 -23.50
CA LYS A 104 9.30 12.07 -22.14
C LYS A 104 9.25 10.77 -21.31
N ARG A 105 10.32 10.43 -20.65
CA ARG A 105 10.44 9.22 -19.81
C ARG A 105 10.84 9.65 -18.41
N VAL A 106 9.81 9.91 -17.58
CA VAL A 106 9.99 10.43 -16.23
C VAL A 106 10.28 9.28 -15.26
N GLY A 107 11.30 9.43 -14.45
CA GLY A 107 11.65 8.48 -13.40
C GLY A 107 12.08 9.15 -12.11
N TYR A 108 12.47 8.32 -11.15
CA TYR A 108 12.93 8.81 -9.86
C TYR A 108 14.26 9.56 -9.95
N ASN A 109 14.49 10.45 -8.99
CA ASN A 109 15.76 11.14 -8.80
C ASN A 109 16.91 10.17 -8.47
N HIS A 110 18.15 10.65 -8.45
CA HIS A 110 19.35 9.82 -8.25
C HIS A 110 19.31 9.04 -6.92
N ALA A 111 18.87 9.68 -5.83
CA ALA A 111 18.85 9.07 -4.50
C ALA A 111 17.89 7.87 -4.40
N ARG A 112 16.86 7.80 -5.27
CA ARG A 112 15.88 6.70 -5.32
C ARG A 112 16.12 5.76 -6.50
N SER A 113 17.04 6.08 -7.40
CA SER A 113 17.37 5.25 -8.56
C SER A 113 18.26 4.06 -8.17
N LYS A 114 17.94 2.89 -8.69
CA LYS A 114 18.73 1.66 -8.60
C LYS A 114 18.50 0.81 -9.86
N ASP A 115 19.21 -0.29 -9.98
CA ASP A 115 19.00 -1.29 -11.03
C ASP A 115 18.97 -0.69 -12.45
N LEU A 116 19.94 0.21 -12.74
CA LEU A 116 20.10 0.88 -14.04
C LEU A 116 18.92 1.80 -14.43
N HIS A 117 18.09 2.22 -13.46
CA HIS A 117 16.92 3.07 -13.70
C HIS A 117 17.25 4.34 -14.50
N GLY A 118 18.40 4.95 -14.22
CA GLY A 118 18.87 6.16 -14.91
C GLY A 118 19.10 6.00 -16.42
N LEU A 119 19.28 4.78 -16.92
CA LEU A 119 19.50 4.51 -18.33
C LEU A 119 18.20 4.42 -19.16
N VAL A 120 17.06 4.27 -18.49
CA VAL A 120 15.76 4.07 -19.15
C VAL A 120 14.84 5.29 -19.05
N ILE A 121 15.33 6.39 -18.46
CA ILE A 121 14.60 7.65 -18.29
C ILE A 121 15.41 8.82 -18.87
N ASN A 122 14.75 9.89 -19.27
CA ASN A 122 15.36 11.12 -19.75
C ASN A 122 14.95 12.36 -18.94
N GLU A 123 14.04 12.18 -17.98
CA GLU A 123 13.57 13.20 -17.06
C GLU A 123 13.48 12.63 -15.64
N ARG A 124 13.62 13.47 -14.61
CA ARG A 124 13.60 13.02 -13.21
C ARG A 124 12.67 13.88 -12.38
N ILE A 125 11.98 13.25 -11.43
CA ILE A 125 11.28 13.99 -10.39
C ILE A 125 12.28 14.73 -9.51
N PRO A 126 11.89 15.86 -8.88
CA PRO A 126 12.75 16.61 -7.96
C PRO A 126 13.27 15.75 -6.81
N ALA A 127 14.46 16.07 -6.33
CA ALA A 127 15.03 15.46 -5.14
C ALA A 127 14.48 16.16 -3.89
N ARG A 128 13.84 15.39 -3.00
CA ARG A 128 13.35 15.85 -1.70
C ARG A 128 13.78 14.88 -0.62
N THR A 129 14.18 15.40 0.53
CA THR A 129 14.57 14.61 1.70
C THR A 129 13.35 14.39 2.61
N GLY A 130 13.32 13.28 3.34
CA GLY A 130 12.27 13.02 4.34
C GLY A 130 10.85 12.85 3.76
N GLU A 131 10.72 12.60 2.47
CA GLU A 131 9.45 12.58 1.76
C GLU A 131 8.75 11.23 1.87
N HIS A 132 7.43 11.24 2.09
CA HIS A 132 6.61 10.03 2.05
C HIS A 132 6.55 9.45 0.63
N VAL A 133 6.36 8.13 0.51
CA VAL A 133 6.29 7.43 -0.78
C VAL A 133 5.18 7.99 -1.68
N LEU A 134 4.03 8.36 -1.10
CA LEU A 134 2.91 8.95 -1.84
C LEU A 134 3.28 10.32 -2.42
N ASP A 135 3.96 11.18 -1.63
CA ASP A 135 4.39 12.52 -2.09
C ASP A 135 5.40 12.39 -3.23
N ALA A 136 6.31 11.41 -3.11
CA ALA A 136 7.26 11.11 -4.18
C ALA A 136 6.57 10.66 -5.48
N ILE A 137 5.48 9.91 -5.40
CA ILE A 137 4.68 9.55 -6.57
C ILE A 137 3.93 10.77 -7.10
N GLY A 138 3.39 11.61 -6.22
CA GLY A 138 2.76 12.89 -6.60
C GLY A 138 3.69 13.82 -7.38
N SER A 139 4.99 13.82 -7.05
CA SER A 139 6.01 14.61 -7.74
C SER A 139 6.16 14.27 -9.24
N PHE A 140 5.62 13.15 -9.70
CA PHE A 140 5.58 12.82 -11.14
C PHE A 140 4.69 13.76 -11.97
N CYS A 141 3.85 14.59 -11.33
CA CYS A 141 3.12 15.67 -12.00
C CYS A 141 4.06 16.80 -12.47
N GLU A 142 5.13 17.11 -11.73
CA GLU A 142 5.95 18.30 -11.96
C GLU A 142 6.66 18.31 -13.32
N PRO A 143 7.30 17.21 -13.78
CA PRO A 143 7.85 17.15 -15.12
C PRO A 143 6.80 17.26 -16.24
N LEU A 144 5.52 17.11 -15.92
CA LEU A 144 4.39 17.31 -16.83
C LEU A 144 3.84 18.75 -16.75
N GLU A 145 4.48 19.64 -15.97
CA GLU A 145 4.04 21.01 -15.71
C GLU A 145 2.65 21.08 -15.04
N LEU A 146 2.30 20.02 -14.29
CA LEU A 146 1.06 19.92 -13.53
C LEU A 146 1.35 20.04 -12.02
N LYS A 147 0.41 20.62 -11.30
CA LYS A 147 0.45 20.66 -9.84
C LYS A 147 -0.37 19.49 -9.29
N GLN A 148 0.18 18.79 -8.31
CA GLN A 148 -0.60 17.81 -7.58
C GLN A 148 -1.79 18.49 -6.91
N THR A 149 -2.97 17.93 -7.11
CA THR A 149 -4.21 18.39 -6.46
C THR A 149 -4.34 17.77 -5.07
N GLN A 150 -5.50 17.97 -4.43
CA GLN A 150 -5.82 17.30 -3.17
C GLN A 150 -5.68 15.78 -3.30
N VAL A 151 -5.05 15.15 -2.31
CA VAL A 151 -4.86 13.68 -2.29
C VAL A 151 -6.22 12.99 -2.18
N ARG A 152 -6.60 12.28 -3.22
CA ARG A 152 -7.84 11.50 -3.32
C ARG A 152 -7.55 10.14 -3.92
N TRP A 153 -8.12 9.10 -3.33
CA TRP A 153 -7.96 7.73 -3.87
C TRP A 153 -9.14 7.35 -4.77
N ASP A 154 -10.36 7.44 -4.25
CA ASP A 154 -11.61 7.10 -4.95
C ASP A 154 -11.50 5.77 -5.72
N ILE A 155 -11.00 4.74 -5.05
CA ILE A 155 -10.90 3.39 -5.64
C ILE A 155 -12.31 2.82 -5.73
N PRO A 156 -12.81 2.43 -6.93
CA PRO A 156 -14.14 1.89 -7.05
C PRO A 156 -14.32 0.61 -6.23
N ILE A 157 -15.45 0.49 -5.55
CA ILE A 157 -15.84 -0.72 -4.82
C ILE A 157 -17.18 -1.18 -5.42
N PRO A 158 -17.25 -2.38 -6.01
CA PRO A 158 -18.48 -2.93 -6.57
C PRO A 158 -19.56 -3.12 -5.48
N GLU A 159 -20.83 -2.94 -5.85
CA GLU A 159 -21.96 -3.09 -4.92
C GLU A 159 -22.01 -4.49 -4.28
N GLU A 160 -21.68 -5.52 -5.02
CA GLU A 160 -21.58 -6.89 -4.49
C GLU A 160 -20.53 -7.04 -3.38
N ALA A 161 -19.43 -6.24 -3.44
CA ALA A 161 -18.42 -6.23 -2.39
C ALA A 161 -18.92 -5.49 -1.14
N HIS A 162 -19.66 -4.39 -1.33
CA HIS A 162 -20.32 -3.67 -0.24
C HIS A 162 -21.38 -4.56 0.43
N ALA A 163 -22.25 -5.23 -0.33
CA ALA A 163 -23.27 -6.14 0.19
C ALA A 163 -22.61 -7.26 1.02
N TRP A 164 -21.59 -7.92 0.46
CA TRP A 164 -20.86 -8.95 1.18
C TRP A 164 -20.23 -8.44 2.48
N ALA A 165 -19.58 -7.27 2.46
CA ALA A 165 -18.98 -6.68 3.66
C ALA A 165 -20.04 -6.32 4.71
N ALA A 166 -21.23 -5.87 4.29
CA ALA A 166 -22.37 -5.59 5.18
C ALA A 166 -22.91 -6.85 5.87
N GLU A 167 -22.93 -7.99 5.18
CA GLU A 167 -23.28 -9.30 5.77
C GLU A 167 -22.26 -9.73 6.84
N GLN A 168 -20.96 -9.52 6.59
CA GLN A 168 -19.90 -9.89 7.54
C GLN A 168 -19.84 -8.96 8.75
N LEU A 169 -20.04 -7.66 8.53
CA LEU A 169 -19.94 -6.60 9.53
C LEU A 169 -21.29 -5.87 9.67
N HIS A 170 -22.34 -6.62 10.07
CA HIS A 170 -23.68 -6.07 10.24
C HIS A 170 -23.81 -5.20 11.49
N GLY A 171 -24.74 -4.22 11.47
CA GLY A 171 -25.00 -3.29 12.57
C GLY A 171 -23.89 -2.25 12.79
N ASP A 172 -23.99 -1.49 13.87
CA ASP A 172 -23.15 -0.32 14.15
C ASP A 172 -22.07 -0.57 15.21
N THR A 173 -21.86 -1.83 15.60
CA THR A 173 -20.81 -2.18 16.58
C THR A 173 -19.43 -1.81 16.05
N PRO A 174 -18.65 -0.99 16.79
CA PRO A 174 -17.29 -0.65 16.39
C PRO A 174 -16.49 -1.91 16.06
N THR A 175 -15.77 -1.87 14.93
CA THR A 175 -15.09 -3.07 14.43
C THR A 175 -13.59 -2.83 14.32
N LEU A 176 -12.81 -3.68 14.99
CA LEU A 176 -11.37 -3.82 14.79
C LEU A 176 -11.10 -4.92 13.77
N LEU A 177 -10.60 -4.54 12.61
CA LEU A 177 -9.99 -5.51 11.68
C LEU A 177 -8.53 -5.73 12.05
N VAL A 178 -8.06 -6.96 11.94
CA VAL A 178 -6.66 -7.33 12.17
C VAL A 178 -6.13 -8.05 10.95
N SER A 179 -5.10 -7.47 10.31
CA SER A 179 -4.36 -8.09 9.21
C SER A 179 -2.94 -8.36 9.68
N PRO A 180 -2.61 -9.57 10.14
CA PRO A 180 -1.38 -9.83 10.90
C PRO A 180 -0.14 -10.01 10.02
N THR A 181 -0.28 -10.05 8.70
CA THR A 181 0.79 -10.42 7.78
C THR A 181 1.21 -9.26 6.87
N SER A 182 2.49 -9.25 6.55
CA SER A 182 3.08 -8.45 5.48
C SER A 182 3.79 -9.35 4.47
N SER A 183 4.25 -8.75 3.37
CA SER A 183 5.03 -9.47 2.34
C SER A 183 6.38 -10.00 2.83
N HIS A 184 6.83 -9.61 4.01
CA HIS A 184 8.09 -10.05 4.61
C HIS A 184 7.89 -10.48 6.07
N ALA A 185 8.14 -11.76 6.37
CA ALA A 185 7.82 -12.37 7.67
C ALA A 185 8.45 -11.62 8.87
N LEU A 186 9.64 -11.04 8.72
CA LEU A 186 10.29 -10.27 9.78
C LEU A 186 9.62 -8.94 10.13
N ARG A 187 8.59 -8.54 9.39
CA ARG A 187 7.73 -7.39 9.73
C ARG A 187 6.46 -7.80 10.46
N ASN A 188 6.19 -9.09 10.58
CA ASN A 188 5.00 -9.58 11.28
C ASN A 188 5.25 -9.54 12.80
N TRP A 189 4.24 -9.09 13.53
CA TRP A 189 4.25 -9.15 14.97
C TRP A 189 3.95 -10.57 15.44
N ARG A 190 4.17 -10.87 16.73
CA ARG A 190 3.95 -12.22 17.26
C ARG A 190 2.46 -12.56 17.35
N PRO A 191 2.05 -13.82 17.01
CA PRO A 191 0.64 -14.24 17.04
C PRO A 191 -0.02 -14.02 18.41
N GLU A 192 0.66 -14.36 19.52
CA GLU A 192 0.13 -14.22 20.88
C GLU A 192 -0.12 -12.74 21.25
N ARG A 193 0.64 -11.82 20.67
CA ARG A 193 0.46 -10.38 20.92
C ARG A 193 -0.71 -9.81 20.13
N TYR A 194 -0.92 -10.27 18.88
CA TYR A 194 -2.14 -9.96 18.14
C TYR A 194 -3.37 -10.46 18.90
N ALA A 195 -3.35 -11.71 19.37
CA ALA A 195 -4.45 -12.29 20.13
C ALA A 195 -4.78 -11.46 21.38
N ALA A 196 -3.77 -11.05 22.15
CA ALA A 196 -3.97 -10.23 23.34
C ALA A 196 -4.62 -8.87 23.03
N ALA A 197 -4.19 -8.19 21.95
CA ALA A 197 -4.79 -6.94 21.50
C ALA A 197 -6.25 -7.14 21.01
N MET A 198 -6.53 -8.26 20.33
CA MET A 198 -7.86 -8.64 19.88
C MET A 198 -8.80 -8.93 21.06
N ASP A 199 -8.33 -9.68 22.05
CA ASP A 199 -9.09 -9.99 23.26
C ASP A 199 -9.41 -8.73 24.07
N HIS A 200 -8.45 -7.78 24.14
CA HIS A 200 -8.68 -6.49 24.76
C HIS A 200 -9.82 -5.71 24.08
N ALA A 201 -9.78 -5.59 22.76
CA ALA A 201 -10.84 -4.91 22.01
C ALA A 201 -12.22 -5.62 22.16
N ALA A 202 -12.24 -6.96 22.12
CA ALA A 202 -13.44 -7.74 22.34
C ALA A 202 -13.99 -7.57 23.76
N ALA A 203 -13.14 -7.44 24.78
CA ALA A 203 -13.55 -7.16 26.16
C ALA A 203 -14.19 -5.76 26.32
N ARG A 204 -13.87 -4.82 25.42
CA ARG A 204 -14.47 -3.47 25.32
C ARG A 204 -15.75 -3.43 24.49
N GLY A 205 -16.28 -4.59 24.07
CA GLY A 205 -17.50 -4.66 23.28
C GLY A 205 -17.32 -4.44 21.78
N TRP A 206 -16.09 -4.38 21.29
CA TRP A 206 -15.86 -4.28 19.87
C TRP A 206 -16.03 -5.60 19.15
N ARG A 207 -16.53 -5.55 17.93
CA ARG A 207 -16.41 -6.68 17.02
C ARG A 207 -14.96 -6.78 16.58
N VAL A 208 -14.41 -7.99 16.58
CA VAL A 208 -13.05 -8.26 16.13
C VAL A 208 -13.09 -9.24 14.97
N ALA A 209 -12.45 -8.89 13.87
CA ALA A 209 -12.34 -9.77 12.70
C ALA A 209 -10.89 -9.87 12.22
N LEU A 210 -10.48 -11.11 11.92
CA LEU A 210 -9.16 -11.42 11.36
C LEU A 210 -9.29 -11.53 9.84
N VAL A 211 -8.44 -10.81 9.11
CA VAL A 211 -8.42 -10.79 7.64
C VAL A 211 -7.04 -11.16 7.11
N GLY A 212 -6.99 -11.71 5.91
CA GLY A 212 -5.76 -12.10 5.22
C GLY A 212 -6.09 -12.80 3.91
N GLY A 213 -5.14 -12.85 2.99
CA GLY A 213 -5.29 -13.54 1.71
C GLY A 213 -5.32 -15.06 1.85
N PRO A 214 -5.50 -15.77 0.71
CA PRO A 214 -5.66 -17.23 0.70
C PRO A 214 -4.33 -18.01 0.71
N SER A 215 -3.20 -17.35 0.92
CA SER A 215 -1.90 -18.05 0.93
C SER A 215 -1.73 -18.93 2.16
N ALA A 216 -0.98 -20.02 2.02
CA ALA A 216 -0.69 -20.91 3.13
C ALA A 216 -0.01 -20.20 4.31
N GLY A 217 0.91 -19.24 4.02
CA GLY A 217 1.58 -18.47 5.07
C GLY A 217 0.63 -17.57 5.87
N GLU A 218 -0.33 -16.92 5.18
CA GLU A 218 -1.34 -16.10 5.85
C GLU A 218 -2.29 -16.96 6.68
N ARG A 219 -2.70 -18.13 6.18
CA ARG A 219 -3.52 -19.08 6.94
C ARG A 219 -2.77 -19.59 8.20
N THR A 220 -1.49 -19.97 8.05
CA THR A 220 -0.68 -20.40 9.20
C THR A 220 -0.58 -19.32 10.27
N MET A 221 -0.38 -18.07 9.88
CA MET A 221 -0.33 -16.95 10.81
C MET A 221 -1.68 -16.71 11.48
N ALA A 222 -2.76 -16.78 10.72
CA ALA A 222 -4.10 -16.61 11.24
C ALA A 222 -4.44 -17.73 12.25
N ASP A 223 -4.13 -18.99 11.93
CA ASP A 223 -4.33 -20.12 12.85
C ASP A 223 -3.54 -19.96 14.14
N ALA A 224 -2.29 -19.49 14.05
CA ALA A 224 -1.46 -19.21 15.21
C ALA A 224 -2.07 -18.09 16.08
N VAL A 225 -2.59 -17.02 15.49
CA VAL A 225 -3.30 -15.96 16.24
C VAL A 225 -4.55 -16.53 16.92
N LEU A 226 -5.39 -17.26 16.17
CA LEU A 226 -6.63 -17.86 16.68
C LEU A 226 -6.41 -18.82 17.85
N ALA A 227 -5.30 -19.57 17.83
CA ALA A 227 -4.94 -20.50 18.89
C ALA A 227 -4.64 -19.80 20.23
N HIS A 228 -4.25 -18.51 20.21
CA HIS A 228 -3.99 -17.73 21.41
C HIS A 228 -5.16 -16.86 21.86
N CYS A 229 -6.20 -16.67 21.03
CA CYS A 229 -7.37 -15.87 21.38
C CYS A 229 -8.22 -16.54 22.47
N GLN A 230 -8.53 -15.79 23.54
CA GLN A 230 -9.49 -16.21 24.56
C GLN A 230 -10.94 -16.03 24.08
N ARG A 231 -11.19 -14.99 23.25
CA ARG A 231 -12.48 -14.70 22.63
C ARG A 231 -12.37 -14.94 21.14
N LYS A 232 -13.22 -15.81 20.61
CA LYS A 232 -13.18 -16.20 19.20
C LYS A 232 -13.58 -15.03 18.29
N PRO A 233 -12.65 -14.48 17.47
CA PRO A 233 -12.97 -13.43 16.52
C PRO A 233 -13.68 -14.01 15.28
N LEU A 234 -14.23 -13.14 14.43
CA LEU A 234 -14.69 -13.51 13.11
C LEU A 234 -13.47 -13.76 12.20
N ASP A 235 -13.29 -15.01 11.75
CA ASP A 235 -12.20 -15.37 10.84
C ASP A 235 -12.65 -15.25 9.38
N LEU A 236 -12.12 -14.24 8.70
CA LEU A 236 -12.34 -13.97 7.27
C LEU A 236 -11.10 -14.26 6.42
N THR A 237 -10.06 -14.87 6.98
CA THR A 237 -8.80 -15.16 6.25
C THR A 237 -9.08 -16.10 5.06
N GLY A 238 -8.69 -15.66 3.87
CA GLY A 238 -8.89 -16.39 2.62
C GLY A 238 -10.32 -16.35 2.06
N LYS A 239 -11.23 -15.62 2.70
CA LYS A 239 -12.66 -15.55 2.30
C LYS A 239 -12.98 -14.31 1.48
N ASP A 240 -12.04 -13.39 1.35
CA ASP A 240 -12.20 -12.14 0.63
C ASP A 240 -11.48 -12.11 -0.72
N THR A 241 -11.80 -11.11 -1.50
CA THR A 241 -11.01 -10.62 -2.64
C THR A 241 -10.47 -9.24 -2.28
N LEU A 242 -9.56 -8.67 -3.09
CA LEU A 242 -9.08 -7.30 -2.83
C LEU A 242 -10.21 -6.27 -2.76
N LYS A 243 -11.27 -6.41 -3.58
CA LYS A 243 -12.45 -5.54 -3.53
C LYS A 243 -13.30 -5.78 -2.29
N LYS A 244 -13.50 -7.02 -1.89
CA LYS A 244 -14.18 -7.37 -0.64
C LYS A 244 -13.41 -6.88 0.58
N LEU A 245 -12.09 -7.03 0.59
CA LEU A 245 -11.24 -6.46 1.65
C LEU A 245 -11.37 -4.94 1.71
N LEU A 246 -11.35 -4.25 0.56
CA LEU A 246 -11.53 -2.80 0.52
C LEU A 246 -12.89 -2.38 1.08
N ALA A 247 -13.96 -3.13 0.77
CA ALA A 247 -15.29 -2.92 1.33
C ALA A 247 -15.36 -3.19 2.84
N LEU A 248 -14.70 -4.24 3.35
CA LEU A 248 -14.58 -4.50 4.79
C LEU A 248 -13.87 -3.34 5.49
N LEU A 249 -12.75 -2.89 4.91
CA LEU A 249 -11.99 -1.77 5.45
C LEU A 249 -12.84 -0.50 5.52
N SER A 250 -13.63 -0.19 4.49
CA SER A 250 -14.50 1.00 4.50
C SER A 250 -15.59 0.99 5.58
N ARG A 251 -15.93 -0.17 6.12
CA ARG A 251 -16.91 -0.36 7.22
C ARG A 251 -16.25 -0.49 8.59
N ALA A 252 -14.96 -0.74 8.64
CA ALA A 252 -14.23 -0.92 9.89
C ALA A 252 -13.95 0.42 10.58
N SER A 253 -13.95 0.42 11.90
CA SER A 253 -13.57 1.59 12.70
C SER A 253 -12.06 1.75 12.77
N LEU A 254 -11.32 0.62 12.84
CA LEU A 254 -9.88 0.60 13.01
C LEU A 254 -9.27 -0.65 12.38
N LEU A 255 -8.08 -0.51 11.79
CA LEU A 255 -7.26 -1.63 11.32
C LEU A 255 -5.99 -1.74 12.14
N LEU A 256 -5.70 -2.90 12.73
CA LEU A 256 -4.41 -3.25 13.32
C LEU A 256 -3.59 -4.07 12.32
N THR A 257 -2.40 -3.60 11.94
CA THR A 257 -1.59 -4.25 10.89
C THR A 257 -0.13 -3.78 10.93
N PRO A 258 0.84 -4.59 10.48
CA PRO A 258 2.20 -4.12 10.21
C PRO A 258 2.25 -3.30 8.90
N ASP A 259 3.45 -2.88 8.48
CA ASP A 259 3.70 -2.26 7.15
C ASP A 259 3.33 -3.24 6.03
N SER A 260 2.13 -3.10 5.49
CA SER A 260 1.48 -4.08 4.59
C SER A 260 0.55 -3.42 3.55
N GLY A 261 0.12 -4.18 2.55
CA GLY A 261 -0.85 -3.72 1.56
C GLY A 261 -2.19 -3.27 2.17
N PRO A 262 -2.80 -4.05 3.07
CA PRO A 262 -4.02 -3.66 3.80
C PRO A 262 -3.94 -2.33 4.53
N MET A 263 -2.79 -1.95 5.09
CA MET A 263 -2.56 -0.64 5.70
C MET A 263 -2.85 0.51 4.72
N HIS A 264 -2.32 0.42 3.53
CA HIS A 264 -2.50 1.45 2.50
C HIS A 264 -3.92 1.43 1.91
N MET A 265 -4.54 0.25 1.81
CA MET A 265 -5.94 0.11 1.40
C MET A 265 -6.89 0.75 2.42
N ALA A 266 -6.67 0.53 3.72
CA ALA A 266 -7.44 1.14 4.81
C ALA A 266 -7.32 2.67 4.76
N ASN A 267 -6.10 3.18 4.65
CA ASN A 267 -5.87 4.61 4.51
C ASN A 267 -6.57 5.21 3.28
N ALA A 268 -6.63 4.45 2.17
CA ALA A 268 -7.28 4.90 0.93
C ALA A 268 -8.81 5.04 1.04
N VAL A 269 -9.45 4.30 1.94
CA VAL A 269 -10.91 4.39 2.20
C VAL A 269 -11.25 5.16 3.48
N GLY A 270 -10.27 5.79 4.12
CA GLY A 270 -10.46 6.64 5.29
C GLY A 270 -10.48 5.93 6.64
N THR A 271 -10.32 4.61 6.66
CA THR A 271 -10.25 3.81 7.89
C THR A 271 -8.98 4.13 8.65
N LYS A 272 -9.10 4.34 9.96
CA LYS A 272 -7.95 4.61 10.82
C LYS A 272 -7.06 3.37 10.97
N VAL A 273 -5.75 3.60 11.02
CA VAL A 273 -4.78 2.50 11.04
C VAL A 273 -3.92 2.55 12.28
N LEU A 274 -3.99 1.51 13.09
CA LEU A 274 -3.06 1.20 14.15
C LEU A 274 -1.88 0.42 13.55
N GLY A 275 -0.91 1.17 13.00
CA GLY A 275 0.22 0.62 12.27
C GLY A 275 1.36 0.17 13.19
N LEU A 276 1.93 -1.00 12.97
CA LEU A 276 3.04 -1.54 13.75
C LEU A 276 4.36 -1.37 12.98
N HIS A 277 5.20 -0.46 13.45
CA HIS A 277 6.43 -0.05 12.77
C HIS A 277 7.66 -0.16 13.66
N ALA A 278 8.47 -1.20 13.43
CA ALA A 278 9.82 -1.32 13.94
C ALA A 278 10.81 -1.61 12.80
N ALA A 279 10.40 -2.45 11.86
CA ALA A 279 11.21 -2.83 10.69
C ALA A 279 11.20 -1.77 9.58
N SER A 280 10.27 -0.84 9.58
CA SER A 280 10.13 0.21 8.56
C SER A 280 9.78 1.56 9.18
N ASN A 281 10.23 2.64 8.52
CA ASN A 281 9.95 4.01 8.95
C ASN A 281 8.52 4.42 8.56
N PRO A 282 7.60 4.71 9.51
CA PRO A 282 6.24 5.15 9.20
C PRO A 282 6.19 6.52 8.53
N ASP A 283 7.18 7.39 8.75
CA ASP A 283 7.22 8.70 8.07
C ASP A 283 7.44 8.55 6.57
N ARG A 284 8.07 7.47 6.15
CA ARG A 284 8.28 7.15 4.74
C ARG A 284 7.14 6.35 4.12
N SER A 285 6.63 5.34 4.82
CA SER A 285 5.69 4.36 4.26
C SER A 285 4.57 3.95 5.21
N GLY A 286 4.27 4.72 6.23
CA GLY A 286 3.11 4.51 7.10
C GLY A 286 1.79 4.93 6.44
N PRO A 287 0.67 4.85 7.17
CA PRO A 287 -0.62 5.34 6.68
C PRO A 287 -0.54 6.87 6.48
N TYR A 288 -0.78 7.31 5.25
CA TYR A 288 -0.51 8.70 4.84
C TYR A 288 -1.31 9.73 5.64
N SER A 289 -2.61 9.49 5.82
CA SER A 289 -3.53 10.47 6.41
C SER A 289 -3.40 10.58 7.93
N ASP A 290 -2.96 9.53 8.61
CA ASP A 290 -3.04 9.50 10.08
C ASP A 290 -1.97 8.61 10.73
N ARG A 291 -0.71 9.04 10.64
CA ARG A 291 0.45 8.29 11.20
C ARG A 291 0.54 8.32 12.72
N ARG A 292 -0.17 9.22 13.39
CA ARG A 292 -0.11 9.38 14.87
C ARG A 292 -0.57 8.13 15.64
N TRP A 293 -1.38 7.28 15.00
CA TRP A 293 -1.82 6.01 15.59
C TRP A 293 -0.83 4.87 15.41
N CYS A 294 0.27 5.08 14.69
CA CYS A 294 1.31 4.06 14.58
C CYS A 294 2.07 3.89 15.89
N VAL A 295 2.33 2.65 16.27
CA VAL A 295 3.37 2.33 17.24
C VAL A 295 4.70 2.30 16.50
N ASN A 296 5.53 3.32 16.76
CA ASN A 296 6.77 3.55 16.02
C ASN A 296 7.99 3.21 16.89
N LYS A 297 8.67 2.10 16.58
CA LYS A 297 9.93 1.64 17.20
C LYS A 297 11.10 1.66 16.20
N TYR A 298 10.98 2.39 15.09
CA TYR A 298 11.97 2.36 14.03
C TYR A 298 13.33 2.94 14.47
N ASP A 299 13.36 4.04 15.24
CA ASP A 299 14.62 4.60 15.76
C ASP A 299 15.26 3.66 16.77
N GLU A 300 14.47 3.07 17.66
CA GLU A 300 14.95 2.06 18.62
C GLU A 300 15.54 0.84 17.90
N ALA A 301 14.85 0.37 16.86
CA ALA A 301 15.35 -0.71 16.01
C ALA A 301 16.66 -0.33 15.30
N ALA A 302 16.77 0.89 14.77
CA ALA A 302 17.99 1.37 14.12
C ALA A 302 19.16 1.39 15.08
N ARG A 303 18.98 1.93 16.29
CA ARG A 303 20.01 1.93 17.33
C ARG A 303 20.42 0.51 17.73
N LYS A 304 19.45 -0.37 17.99
CA LYS A 304 19.70 -1.74 18.46
C LYS A 304 20.38 -2.61 17.40
N TYR A 305 19.93 -2.56 16.16
CA TYR A 305 20.36 -3.52 15.12
C TYR A 305 21.39 -2.96 14.13
N LEU A 306 21.50 -1.63 14.01
CA LEU A 306 22.44 -0.97 13.11
C LEU A 306 23.47 -0.10 13.83
N GLY A 307 23.33 0.10 15.17
CA GLY A 307 24.25 0.91 15.97
C GLY A 307 24.18 2.40 15.71
N LYS A 308 23.10 2.89 15.03
CA LYS A 308 22.94 4.29 14.62
C LYS A 308 21.49 4.72 14.81
N PRO A 309 21.22 6.01 15.07
CA PRO A 309 19.85 6.53 15.06
C PRO A 309 19.26 6.51 13.65
N ALA A 310 17.93 6.55 13.56
CA ALA A 310 17.21 6.53 12.29
C ALA A 310 17.56 7.72 11.36
N SER A 311 17.98 8.87 11.93
CA SER A 311 18.47 10.03 11.19
C SER A 311 19.73 9.77 10.37
N ASP A 312 20.57 8.84 10.82
CA ASP A 312 21.92 8.58 10.27
C ASP A 312 21.96 7.41 9.28
N ILE A 313 20.80 6.83 8.99
CA ILE A 313 20.69 5.75 8.02
C ILE A 313 19.92 6.23 6.77
N PRO A 314 20.12 5.62 5.58
CA PRO A 314 19.41 6.00 4.38
C PRO A 314 17.89 5.96 4.57
N TRP A 315 17.17 6.99 4.13
CA TRP A 315 15.73 7.17 4.33
C TRP A 315 14.86 5.96 3.97
N GLY A 316 15.28 5.15 3.02
CA GLY A 316 14.56 3.95 2.58
C GLY A 316 14.92 2.66 3.30
N SER A 317 15.78 2.72 4.33
CA SER A 317 16.28 1.52 5.01
C SER A 317 15.15 0.68 5.60
N LYS A 318 15.30 -0.64 5.52
CA LYS A 318 14.47 -1.62 6.21
C LYS A 318 15.33 -2.35 7.24
N ILE A 319 14.80 -2.53 8.45
CA ILE A 319 15.49 -3.20 9.55
C ILE A 319 14.82 -4.55 9.76
N GLU A 320 14.97 -5.42 8.77
CA GLU A 320 14.37 -6.76 8.75
C GLU A 320 15.34 -7.74 9.46
N ARG A 321 15.27 -7.75 10.81
CA ARG A 321 16.09 -8.59 11.67
C ARG A 321 15.21 -9.47 12.55
N PRO A 322 15.61 -10.71 12.88
CA PRO A 322 14.90 -11.54 13.86
C PRO A 322 14.67 -10.76 15.16
N GLY A 323 13.44 -10.77 15.67
CA GLY A 323 13.07 -10.10 16.91
C GLY A 323 12.88 -8.57 16.79
N VAL A 324 12.98 -7.96 15.62
CA VAL A 324 12.80 -6.50 15.48
C VAL A 324 11.39 -6.07 15.89
N MET A 325 10.37 -6.84 15.55
CA MET A 325 8.98 -6.54 15.93
C MET A 325 8.68 -6.81 17.40
N ASP A 326 9.58 -7.48 18.12
CA ASP A 326 9.47 -7.69 19.57
C ASP A 326 9.67 -6.40 20.37
N LEU A 327 10.26 -5.36 19.76
CA LEU A 327 10.36 -4.03 20.34
C LEU A 327 8.99 -3.38 20.58
N ILE A 328 7.95 -3.80 19.86
CA ILE A 328 6.59 -3.32 20.05
C ILE A 328 5.94 -4.12 21.18
N GLY A 329 5.68 -3.47 22.31
CA GLY A 329 4.98 -4.05 23.45
C GLY A 329 3.46 -4.14 23.24
N ILE A 330 2.78 -5.04 23.97
CA ILE A 330 1.30 -5.13 23.95
C ILE A 330 0.70 -3.86 24.53
N ASP A 331 1.22 -3.37 25.66
CA ASP A 331 0.67 -2.22 26.36
C ASP A 331 0.67 -0.95 25.50
N GLU A 332 1.71 -0.75 24.68
CA GLU A 332 1.78 0.37 23.75
C GLU A 332 0.70 0.29 22.65
N VAL A 333 0.42 -0.93 22.15
CA VAL A 333 -0.62 -1.17 21.16
C VAL A 333 -2.00 -0.93 21.77
N VAL A 334 -2.23 -1.42 22.99
CA VAL A 334 -3.47 -1.20 23.73
C VAL A 334 -3.67 0.29 24.04
N GLU A 335 -2.64 1.01 24.48
CA GLU A 335 -2.71 2.45 24.73
C GLU A 335 -3.09 3.23 23.46
N ARG A 336 -2.49 2.89 22.30
CA ARG A 336 -2.83 3.50 21.02
C ARG A 336 -4.25 3.18 20.56
N TYR A 337 -4.69 1.94 20.76
CA TYR A 337 -6.07 1.53 20.51
C TYR A 337 -7.06 2.36 21.34
N GLU A 338 -6.83 2.45 22.65
CA GLU A 338 -7.68 3.22 23.57
C GLU A 338 -7.73 4.72 23.21
N ALA A 339 -6.58 5.28 22.83
CA ALA A 339 -6.50 6.68 22.41
C ALA A 339 -7.28 6.91 21.10
N ALA A 340 -7.14 6.02 20.13
CA ALA A 340 -7.88 6.09 18.86
C ALA A 340 -9.39 5.94 19.10
N ALA A 341 -9.80 4.96 19.91
CA ALA A 341 -11.21 4.72 20.20
C ALA A 341 -11.87 5.90 20.93
N ARG A 342 -11.17 6.53 21.87
CA ARG A 342 -11.66 7.77 22.54
C ARG A 342 -11.83 8.92 21.57
N GLU A 343 -10.83 9.19 20.73
CA GLU A 343 -10.91 10.31 19.76
C GLU A 343 -12.01 10.12 18.72
N LEU A 344 -12.28 8.86 18.35
CA LEU A 344 -13.33 8.51 17.41
C LEU A 344 -14.72 8.41 18.07
N ASN A 345 -14.83 8.63 19.39
CA ASN A 345 -16.08 8.49 20.18
C ASN A 345 -16.72 7.09 20.01
N LEU A 346 -15.92 6.02 20.08
CA LEU A 346 -16.34 4.65 19.84
C LEU A 346 -16.46 3.80 21.13
N PHE A 347 -16.61 4.44 22.29
CA PHE A 347 -16.88 3.81 23.59
C PHE A 347 -18.32 4.07 24.03
#